data_86dd8b4b432012df8e69cb4b77ea0ff5
#
_entry.id   86dd8b4b432012df8e69cb4b77ea0ff5
#
_cell.length_a   1.000
_cell.length_b   1.000
_cell.length_c   1.000
_cell.angle_alpha   90.00
_cell.angle_beta   90.00
_cell.angle_gamma   90.00
#
_symmetry.space_group_name_H-M   'P 1'
#
loop_
_entity.id
_entity.type
_entity.pdbx_description
1 polymer ?
#
loop_
_entity_poly.entity_id
_entity_poly.type
_entity_poly.pdbx_seq_one_letter_code
_entity_poly.pdbx_strand_id
1 'polypeptide(L)'
;METSGPGAHADLEVKARALGAEVAELKSLAEAFERWHQDMIGLTGCNRDLHGKGEDLVAVARSLIMVSLNAAIEAAHAGESARGFVVVAAEVRSLAVQAQKLAAELRDGLHKSNLLTATTFQDIQAGGKMMMAAVSGLGASVGRLAR
;
A
#
# COMPACT_ATOMS: atom_id res chain seq x y z
N MET A 1 57.77 -12.14 23.61
CA MET A 1 56.76 -12.40 24.66
C MET A 1 56.04 -11.06 24.91
N GLU A 2 55.07 -10.70 24.04
CA GLU A 2 54.30 -9.46 24.17
C GLU A 2 53.16 -9.72 25.14
N THR A 3 53.29 -9.11 26.29
CA THR A 3 52.22 -9.06 27.28
C THR A 3 51.12 -8.14 26.79
N SER A 4 50.05 -8.69 26.19
CA SER A 4 48.80 -7.93 25.98
C SER A 4 48.36 -7.41 27.36
N GLY A 5 48.62 -6.13 27.61
CA GLY A 5 48.28 -5.49 28.87
C GLY A 5 46.80 -5.47 29.16
N PRO A 6 46.36 -5.33 30.41
CA PRO A 6 44.93 -5.32 30.81
C PRO A 6 44.08 -4.28 30.10
N GLY A 7 44.70 -3.24 29.52
CA GLY A 7 44.01 -2.24 28.68
C GLY A 7 43.51 -2.76 27.32
N ALA A 8 44.23 -3.69 26.69
CA ALA A 8 43.86 -4.25 25.40
C ALA A 8 42.64 -5.17 25.48
N HIS A 9 42.50 -5.90 26.60
CA HIS A 9 41.29 -6.73 26.84
C HIS A 9 40.05 -5.88 27.13
N ALA A 10 40.19 -4.80 27.88
CA ALA A 10 39.10 -3.87 28.17
C ALA A 10 38.63 -3.17 26.89
N ASP A 11 39.55 -2.76 26.00
CA ASP A 11 39.23 -2.14 24.70
C ASP A 11 38.49 -3.13 23.76
N LEU A 12 38.90 -4.39 23.74
CA LEU A 12 38.24 -5.46 22.98
C LEU A 12 36.82 -5.74 23.50
N GLU A 13 36.62 -5.76 24.81
CA GLU A 13 35.29 -5.94 25.39
C GLU A 13 34.34 -4.78 25.04
N VAL A 14 34.83 -3.55 25.10
CA VAL A 14 34.04 -2.36 24.72
C VAL A 14 33.64 -2.43 23.24
N LYS A 15 34.56 -2.78 22.36
CA LYS A 15 34.31 -2.95 20.92
C LYS A 15 33.34 -4.09 20.64
N ALA A 16 33.46 -5.22 21.34
CA ALA A 16 32.55 -6.35 21.19
C ALA A 16 31.13 -6.00 21.63
N ARG A 17 30.95 -5.23 22.72
CA ARG A 17 29.64 -4.73 23.16
C ARG A 17 29.04 -3.75 22.16
N ALA A 18 29.84 -2.82 21.61
CA ALA A 18 29.38 -1.88 20.60
C ALA A 18 28.90 -2.61 19.32
N LEU A 19 29.68 -3.58 18.84
CA LEU A 19 29.29 -4.42 17.70
C LEU A 19 28.04 -5.24 17.98
N GLY A 20 27.88 -5.76 19.21
CA GLY A 20 26.67 -6.47 19.62
C GLY A 20 25.43 -5.59 19.59
N ALA A 21 25.54 -4.31 20.00
CA ALA A 21 24.46 -3.34 19.91
C ALA A 21 24.09 -3.01 18.45
N GLU A 22 25.08 -2.80 17.58
CA GLU A 22 24.85 -2.57 16.16
C GLU A 22 24.15 -3.76 15.47
N VAL A 23 24.57 -4.99 15.81
CA VAL A 23 23.92 -6.21 15.29
C VAL A 23 22.46 -6.30 15.76
N ALA A 24 22.17 -5.94 17.01
CA ALA A 24 20.81 -5.93 17.53
C ALA A 24 19.94 -4.89 16.82
N GLU A 25 20.47 -3.70 16.56
CA GLU A 25 19.79 -2.64 15.81
C GLU A 25 19.50 -3.07 14.37
N LEU A 26 20.47 -3.67 13.68
CA LEU A 26 20.27 -4.20 12.32
C LEU A 26 19.24 -5.33 12.27
N LYS A 27 19.17 -6.19 13.28
CA LYS A 27 18.12 -7.21 13.38
C LYS A 27 16.74 -6.58 13.51
N SER A 28 16.59 -5.58 14.38
CA SER A 28 15.33 -4.85 14.53
C SER A 28 14.88 -4.20 13.22
N LEU A 29 15.83 -3.66 12.46
CA LEU A 29 15.58 -3.05 11.17
C LEU A 29 15.18 -4.11 10.12
N ALA A 30 15.83 -5.27 10.12
CA ALA A 30 15.45 -6.39 9.24
C ALA A 30 14.02 -6.87 9.51
N GLU A 31 13.61 -6.94 10.80
CA GLU A 31 12.23 -7.26 11.17
C GLU A 31 11.24 -6.18 10.71
N ALA A 32 11.64 -4.90 10.71
CA ALA A 32 10.83 -3.82 10.18
C ALA A 32 10.64 -3.96 8.66
N PHE A 33 11.67 -4.34 7.90
CA PHE A 33 11.56 -4.61 6.47
C PHE A 33 10.61 -5.77 6.18
N GLU A 34 10.65 -6.83 6.99
CA GLU A 34 9.71 -7.95 6.83
C GLU A 34 8.26 -7.51 7.08
N ARG A 35 8.00 -6.71 8.12
CA ARG A 35 6.67 -6.14 8.35
C ARG A 35 6.20 -5.28 7.19
N TRP A 36 7.05 -4.39 6.68
CA TRP A 36 6.73 -3.56 5.53
C TRP A 36 6.43 -4.38 4.26
N HIS A 37 7.15 -5.49 4.09
CA HIS A 37 6.87 -6.43 3.01
C HIS A 37 5.45 -7.02 3.11
N GLN A 38 5.05 -7.45 4.30
CA GLN A 38 3.70 -7.96 4.55
C GLN A 38 2.63 -6.87 4.37
N ASP A 39 2.89 -5.65 4.84
CA ASP A 39 2.00 -4.51 4.67
C ASP A 39 1.80 -4.17 3.17
N MET A 40 2.85 -4.26 2.36
CA MET A 40 2.77 -4.03 0.92
C MET A 40 1.92 -5.10 0.21
N ILE A 41 2.02 -6.36 0.63
CA ILE A 41 1.14 -7.43 0.12
C ILE A 41 -0.32 -7.11 0.44
N GLY A 42 -0.60 -6.72 1.69
CA GLY A 42 -1.94 -6.31 2.12
C GLY A 42 -2.47 -5.12 1.33
N LEU A 43 -1.62 -4.10 1.11
CA LEU A 43 -1.98 -2.91 0.34
C LEU A 43 -2.32 -3.24 -1.13
N THR A 44 -1.54 -4.14 -1.74
CA THR A 44 -1.80 -4.62 -3.10
C THR A 44 -3.16 -5.34 -3.20
N GLY A 45 -3.50 -6.16 -2.21
CA GLY A 45 -4.81 -6.81 -2.10
C GLY A 45 -5.94 -5.80 -1.97
N CYS A 46 -5.80 -4.84 -1.06
CA CYS A 46 -6.77 -3.76 -0.86
C CYS A 46 -7.00 -2.92 -2.13
N ASN A 47 -5.94 -2.57 -2.83
CA ASN A 47 -6.04 -1.83 -4.10
C ASN A 47 -6.80 -2.62 -5.17
N ARG A 48 -6.61 -3.95 -5.23
CA ARG A 48 -7.34 -4.82 -6.17
C ARG A 48 -8.83 -4.85 -5.85
N ASP A 49 -9.19 -5.00 -4.57
CA ASP A 49 -10.58 -5.00 -4.12
C ASP A 49 -11.27 -3.67 -4.40
N LEU A 50 -10.58 -2.56 -4.16
CA LEU A 50 -11.09 -1.23 -4.47
C LEU A 50 -11.28 -1.02 -5.99
N HIS A 51 -10.39 -1.59 -6.81
CA HIS A 51 -10.56 -1.55 -8.26
C HIS A 51 -11.84 -2.28 -8.69
N GLY A 52 -12.08 -3.49 -8.20
CA GLY A 52 -13.33 -4.23 -8.45
C GLY A 52 -14.57 -3.46 -8.01
N LYS A 53 -14.55 -2.88 -6.82
CA LYS A 53 -15.66 -2.04 -6.31
C LYS A 53 -15.89 -0.78 -7.17
N GLY A 54 -14.85 -0.20 -7.72
CA GLY A 54 -14.94 0.90 -8.67
C GLY A 54 -15.64 0.50 -9.97
N GLU A 55 -15.36 -0.69 -10.50
CA GLU A 55 -16.04 -1.24 -11.68
C GLU A 55 -17.54 -1.52 -11.40
N ASP A 56 -17.85 -2.09 -10.23
CA ASP A 56 -19.22 -2.30 -9.79
C ASP A 56 -19.99 -0.97 -9.69
N LEU A 57 -19.34 0.07 -9.16
CA LEU A 57 -19.93 1.40 -9.07
C LEU A 57 -20.27 1.99 -10.46
N VAL A 58 -19.38 1.81 -11.43
CA VAL A 58 -19.65 2.21 -12.83
C VAL A 58 -20.86 1.48 -13.41
N ALA A 59 -20.97 0.17 -13.14
CA ALA A 59 -22.10 -0.64 -13.61
C ALA A 59 -23.42 -0.18 -12.99
N VAL A 60 -23.45 0.07 -11.68
CA VAL A 60 -24.62 0.61 -10.97
C VAL A 60 -25.01 1.99 -11.50
N ALA A 61 -24.05 2.90 -11.67
CA ALA A 61 -24.32 4.23 -12.20
C ALA A 61 -24.88 4.18 -13.63
N ARG A 62 -24.38 3.27 -14.46
CA ARG A 62 -24.93 3.06 -15.81
C ARG A 62 -26.37 2.56 -15.79
N SER A 63 -26.69 1.63 -14.88
CA SER A 63 -28.05 1.16 -14.69
C SER A 63 -28.98 2.28 -14.23
N LEU A 64 -28.53 3.13 -13.31
CA LEU A 64 -29.30 4.29 -12.84
C LEU A 64 -29.57 5.31 -13.99
N ILE A 65 -28.62 5.53 -14.88
CA ILE A 65 -28.82 6.37 -16.07
C ILE A 65 -29.94 5.81 -16.93
N MET A 66 -29.94 4.49 -17.17
CA MET A 66 -30.97 3.85 -17.99
C MET A 66 -32.37 3.90 -17.33
N VAL A 67 -32.42 3.59 -16.03
CA VAL A 67 -33.68 3.66 -15.26
C VAL A 67 -34.24 5.08 -15.23
N SER A 68 -33.38 6.08 -14.99
CA SER A 68 -33.80 7.49 -14.96
C SER A 68 -34.28 7.97 -16.33
N LEU A 69 -33.66 7.51 -17.41
CA LEU A 69 -34.12 7.83 -18.76
C LEU A 69 -35.49 7.24 -19.04
N ASN A 70 -35.70 5.96 -18.72
CA ASN A 70 -36.99 5.29 -18.86
C ASN A 70 -38.08 5.97 -18.01
N ALA A 71 -37.75 6.33 -16.78
CA ALA A 71 -38.66 7.07 -15.89
C ALA A 71 -39.04 8.45 -16.45
N ALA A 72 -38.08 9.16 -17.05
CA ALA A 72 -38.35 10.45 -17.69
C ALA A 72 -39.26 10.32 -18.91
N ILE A 73 -39.06 9.27 -19.74
CA ILE A 73 -39.90 8.98 -20.91
C ILE A 73 -41.32 8.65 -20.46
N GLU A 74 -41.48 7.77 -19.46
CA GLU A 74 -42.78 7.37 -18.93
C GLU A 74 -43.53 8.53 -18.29
N ALA A 75 -42.82 9.36 -17.53
CA ALA A 75 -43.37 10.58 -16.93
C ALA A 75 -43.82 11.60 -18.00
N ALA A 76 -43.09 11.71 -19.11
CA ALA A 76 -43.49 12.57 -20.22
C ALA A 76 -44.76 12.04 -20.91
N HIS A 77 -44.93 10.73 -21.06
CA HIS A 77 -46.13 10.09 -21.58
C HIS A 77 -47.35 10.27 -20.67
N ALA A 78 -47.16 10.28 -19.35
CA ALA A 78 -48.22 10.46 -18.37
C ALA A 78 -48.79 11.90 -18.31
N GLY A 79 -48.19 12.86 -18.96
CA GLY A 79 -48.67 14.22 -19.10
C GLY A 79 -48.37 15.15 -17.90
N GLU A 80 -49.19 16.21 -17.76
CA GLU A 80 -48.98 17.28 -16.77
C GLU A 80 -48.91 16.81 -15.32
N SER A 81 -49.67 15.76 -14.95
CA SER A 81 -49.69 15.22 -13.57
C SER A 81 -48.36 14.57 -13.16
N ALA A 82 -47.51 14.19 -14.11
CA ALA A 82 -46.25 13.52 -13.88
C ALA A 82 -45.03 14.46 -14.08
N ARG A 83 -45.25 15.76 -14.25
CA ARG A 83 -44.18 16.75 -14.52
C ARG A 83 -43.09 16.79 -13.44
N GLY A 84 -43.49 16.60 -12.17
CA GLY A 84 -42.53 16.51 -11.05
C GLY A 84 -41.59 15.31 -11.16
N PHE A 85 -42.09 14.17 -11.70
CA PHE A 85 -41.27 12.98 -11.89
C PHE A 85 -40.18 13.14 -12.96
N VAL A 86 -40.42 13.95 -13.99
CA VAL A 86 -39.41 14.27 -15.01
C VAL A 86 -38.22 14.99 -14.38
N VAL A 87 -38.47 15.92 -13.47
CA VAL A 87 -37.41 16.66 -12.75
C VAL A 87 -36.61 15.71 -11.85
N VAL A 88 -37.26 14.83 -11.12
CA VAL A 88 -36.59 13.83 -10.26
C VAL A 88 -35.75 12.86 -11.10
N ALA A 89 -36.29 12.38 -12.22
CA ALA A 89 -35.55 11.50 -13.11
C ALA A 89 -34.29 12.19 -13.71
N ALA A 90 -34.40 13.48 -14.07
CA ALA A 90 -33.26 14.25 -14.53
C ALA A 90 -32.18 14.42 -13.46
N GLU A 91 -32.57 14.65 -12.21
CA GLU A 91 -31.63 14.76 -11.10
C GLU A 91 -30.93 13.44 -10.80
N VAL A 92 -31.68 12.32 -10.77
CA VAL A 92 -31.11 10.95 -10.61
C VAL A 92 -30.09 10.67 -11.74
N ARG A 93 -30.40 11.03 -12.96
CA ARG A 93 -29.46 10.90 -14.10
C ARG A 93 -28.20 11.74 -13.89
N SER A 94 -28.34 12.97 -13.46
CA SER A 94 -27.21 13.86 -13.20
C SER A 94 -26.28 13.26 -12.13
N LEU A 95 -26.85 12.79 -11.01
CA LEU A 95 -26.08 12.12 -9.94
C LEU A 95 -25.40 10.86 -10.42
N ALA A 96 -26.05 10.06 -11.25
CA ALA A 96 -25.46 8.85 -11.80
C ALA A 96 -24.28 9.15 -12.75
N VAL A 97 -24.34 10.22 -13.55
CA VAL A 97 -23.22 10.69 -14.37
C VAL A 97 -22.05 11.16 -13.50
N GLN A 98 -22.33 11.89 -12.41
CA GLN A 98 -21.30 12.28 -11.45
C GLN A 98 -20.63 11.06 -10.79
N ALA A 99 -21.42 10.06 -10.43
CA ALA A 99 -20.90 8.80 -9.86
C ALA A 99 -19.96 8.07 -10.84
N GLN A 100 -20.29 8.04 -12.14
CA GLN A 100 -19.39 7.48 -13.16
C GLN A 100 -18.07 8.25 -13.25
N LYS A 101 -18.12 9.58 -13.19
CA LYS A 101 -16.91 10.40 -13.21
C LYS A 101 -16.02 10.13 -12.00
N LEU A 102 -16.59 10.08 -10.80
CA LEU A 102 -15.87 9.77 -9.57
C LEU A 102 -15.25 8.36 -9.61
N ALA A 103 -15.97 7.38 -10.16
CA ALA A 103 -15.43 6.03 -10.32
C ALA A 103 -14.24 5.98 -11.31
N ALA A 104 -14.26 6.79 -12.36
CA ALA A 104 -13.12 6.92 -13.27
C ALA A 104 -11.90 7.57 -12.58
N GLU A 105 -12.11 8.64 -11.82
CA GLU A 105 -11.06 9.30 -11.04
C GLU A 105 -10.47 8.36 -9.98
N LEU A 106 -11.31 7.56 -9.31
CA LEU A 106 -10.87 6.52 -8.38
C LEU A 106 -9.98 5.48 -9.06
N ARG A 107 -10.38 4.98 -10.23
CA ARG A 107 -9.59 4.03 -11.01
C ARG A 107 -8.21 4.58 -11.36
N ASP A 108 -8.14 5.83 -11.80
CA ASP A 108 -6.87 6.48 -12.15
C ASP A 108 -5.98 6.68 -10.91
N GLY A 109 -6.57 7.02 -9.76
CA GLY A 109 -5.89 7.10 -8.48
C GLY A 109 -5.33 5.74 -8.03
N LEU A 110 -6.11 4.67 -8.16
CA LEU A 110 -5.69 3.31 -7.83
C LEU A 110 -4.57 2.81 -8.77
N HIS A 111 -4.62 3.16 -10.05
CA HIS A 111 -3.53 2.82 -10.97
C HIS A 111 -2.20 3.46 -10.53
N LYS A 112 -2.21 4.74 -10.16
CA LYS A 112 -1.03 5.43 -9.62
C LYS A 112 -0.57 4.79 -8.31
N SER A 113 -1.50 4.45 -7.41
CA SER A 113 -1.20 3.76 -6.15
C SER A 113 -0.53 2.41 -6.39
N ASN A 114 -1.00 1.62 -7.35
CA ASN A 114 -0.40 0.34 -7.71
C ASN A 114 1.04 0.47 -8.21
N LEU A 115 1.33 1.49 -9.03
CA LEU A 115 2.69 1.75 -9.50
C LEU A 115 3.62 2.11 -8.34
N LEU A 116 3.19 2.99 -7.44
CA LEU A 116 3.95 3.37 -6.25
C LEU A 116 4.17 2.17 -5.33
N THR A 117 3.13 1.37 -5.08
CA THR A 117 3.21 0.16 -4.26
C THR A 117 4.21 -0.84 -4.84
N ALA A 118 4.20 -1.06 -6.16
CA ALA A 118 5.13 -1.98 -6.82
C ALA A 118 6.58 -1.51 -6.69
N THR A 119 6.85 -0.21 -6.88
CA THR A 119 8.19 0.36 -6.71
C THR A 119 8.67 0.26 -5.27
N THR A 120 7.82 0.65 -4.31
CA THR A 120 8.13 0.55 -2.88
C THR A 120 8.37 -0.90 -2.46
N PHE A 121 7.62 -1.85 -2.99
CA PHE A 121 7.82 -3.27 -2.74
C PHE A 121 9.21 -3.75 -3.19
N GLN A 122 9.64 -3.34 -4.38
CA GLN A 122 10.98 -3.65 -4.90
C GLN A 122 12.09 -3.04 -4.03
N ASP A 123 11.93 -1.80 -3.59
CA ASP A 123 12.88 -1.10 -2.72
C ASP A 123 12.98 -1.79 -1.35
N ILE A 124 11.85 -2.20 -0.78
CA ILE A 124 11.80 -2.96 0.48
C ILE A 124 12.49 -4.31 0.33
N GLN A 125 12.25 -5.04 -0.76
CA GLN A 125 12.94 -6.32 -1.01
C GLN A 125 14.45 -6.14 -1.13
N ALA A 126 14.91 -5.15 -1.89
CA ALA A 126 16.32 -4.85 -2.06
C ALA A 126 16.97 -4.43 -0.73
N GLY A 127 16.31 -3.54 0.04
CA GLY A 127 16.75 -3.10 1.35
C GLY A 127 16.84 -4.25 2.36
N GLY A 128 15.84 -5.12 2.41
CA GLY A 128 15.83 -6.29 3.26
C GLY A 128 16.97 -7.26 2.97
N LYS A 129 17.27 -7.53 1.69
CA LYS A 129 18.41 -8.37 1.27
C LYS A 129 19.75 -7.78 1.69
N MET A 130 19.95 -6.47 1.50
CA MET A 130 21.17 -5.77 1.94
C MET A 130 21.34 -5.83 3.45
N MET A 131 20.26 -5.65 4.20
CA MET A 131 20.26 -5.76 5.66
C MET A 131 20.65 -7.15 6.15
N MET A 132 20.06 -8.20 5.57
CA MET A 132 20.38 -9.58 5.92
C MET A 132 21.84 -9.90 5.62
N ALA A 133 22.39 -9.42 4.51
CA ALA A 133 23.81 -9.57 4.18
C ALA A 133 24.71 -8.84 5.19
N ALA A 134 24.35 -7.62 5.60
CA ALA A 134 25.08 -6.85 6.60
C ALA A 134 25.09 -7.54 7.98
N VAL A 135 23.91 -8.02 8.43
CA VAL A 135 23.78 -8.78 9.69
C VAL A 135 24.64 -10.04 9.68
N SER A 136 24.63 -10.79 8.58
CA SER A 136 25.45 -11.99 8.43
C SER A 136 26.95 -11.68 8.43
N GLY A 137 27.37 -10.63 7.75
CA GLY A 137 28.76 -10.18 7.69
C GLY A 137 29.29 -9.73 9.06
N LEU A 138 28.50 -8.97 9.81
CA LEU A 138 28.84 -8.54 11.17
C LEU A 138 28.88 -9.71 12.14
N GLY A 139 27.91 -10.62 12.08
CA GLY A 139 27.90 -11.82 12.92
C GLY A 139 29.15 -12.69 12.72
N ALA A 140 29.60 -12.85 11.48
CA ALA A 140 30.83 -13.58 11.16
C ALA A 140 32.09 -12.83 11.67
N SER A 141 32.09 -11.51 11.67
CA SER A 141 33.20 -10.68 12.16
C SER A 141 33.30 -10.74 13.69
N VAL A 142 32.18 -10.67 14.39
CA VAL A 142 32.10 -10.83 15.85
C VAL A 142 32.57 -12.22 16.28
N GLY A 143 32.13 -13.28 15.57
CA GLY A 143 32.57 -14.65 15.84
C GLY A 143 34.07 -14.90 15.64
N ARG A 144 34.74 -14.12 14.77
CA ARG A 144 36.20 -14.16 14.58
C ARG A 144 36.98 -13.44 15.69
N LEU A 145 36.38 -12.39 16.28
CA LEU A 145 36.99 -11.64 17.37
C LEU A 145 36.87 -12.38 18.73
N ALA A 146 35.92 -13.31 18.84
CA ALA A 146 35.68 -14.10 20.06
C ALA A 146 36.52 -15.42 20.14
N ARG A 147 37.35 -15.69 19.13
CA ARG A 147 38.29 -16.82 19.09
C ARG A 147 39.73 -16.34 19.26
#